data_ecb53bb36ccd7e9e25db859d544d3ce2
#
_entry.id   ecb53bb36ccd7e9e25db859d544d3ce2
#
_cell.length_a   1.000
_cell.length_b   1.000
_cell.length_c   1.000
_cell.angle_alpha   90.00
_cell.angle_beta   90.00
_cell.angle_gamma   90.00
#
_symmetry.space_group_name_H-M   'P 1'
#
loop_
_entity.id
_entity.type
_entity.pdbx_description
1 polymer ?
#
loop_
_entity_poly.entity_id
_entity_poly.type
_entity_poly.pdbx_seq_one_letter_code
_entity_poly.pdbx_strand_id
1 'polypeptide(L)'
;MDGIDVVAAELRLDGETIELRPLGDHTLAYPADLREDLLAALPPGVLDAETFCRLDTLVGRCFADAALRGVELAGGEADFVSSLGQTIYHWVEGGRAHGTLQIGQPAWIAEATGLPVISDLRTRDVAASGHGAPLAGVLDSLWLGDPGVQWEPGTGVPLKSGTPVALNIGGIANIAVVGGPEPLAYDTGPGNALIDLAAQQRTGKPQDTDGALAASGTVREDLLTNLLDDEYYRLPAPKSTGKEHFNSGYLARALDELGEPVSDADLLATLTQLTARTIADACRAEGAGRVVVAGGGVHNPVLLAALRRELDVPVLVSDDLGMPSDSKEALLTALLGFLTWNGLPGNTPGTTGAAGPRVLGSITPGATGLRLPEPATTQPRRLIMRSAATN
;
A
#
# COMPACT_ATOMS: atom_id res chain seq x y z
N MET A 1 -7.43 8.44 5.08
CA MET A 1 -8.41 9.26 4.32
C MET A 1 -7.78 10.59 3.92
N ASP A 2 -6.63 10.47 3.30
CA ASP A 2 -5.81 11.65 2.94
C ASP A 2 -6.21 12.18 1.56
N GLY A 3 -6.79 11.32 0.70
CA GLY A 3 -7.28 11.65 -0.62
C GLY A 3 -7.92 10.45 -1.34
N ILE A 4 -8.35 10.69 -2.55
CA ILE A 4 -8.84 9.69 -3.52
C ILE A 4 -7.82 9.65 -4.64
N ASP A 5 -6.99 8.62 -4.66
CA ASP A 5 -5.97 8.45 -5.68
C ASP A 5 -6.57 7.83 -6.93
N VAL A 6 -6.27 8.43 -8.05
CA VAL A 6 -6.74 8.03 -9.38
C VAL A 6 -5.54 7.79 -10.26
N VAL A 7 -5.56 6.70 -10.99
CA VAL A 7 -4.59 6.42 -12.05
C VAL A 7 -5.31 5.97 -13.31
N ALA A 8 -4.82 6.42 -14.43
CA ALA A 8 -5.12 5.80 -15.72
C ALA A 8 -3.92 4.97 -16.15
N ALA A 9 -4.18 3.75 -16.61
CA ALA A 9 -3.12 2.85 -17.05
C ALA A 9 -3.58 2.00 -18.24
N GLU A 10 -2.67 1.71 -19.14
CA GLU A 10 -2.84 0.70 -20.16
C GLU A 10 -2.22 -0.61 -19.69
N LEU A 11 -3.00 -1.68 -19.70
CA LEU A 11 -2.55 -3.02 -19.35
C LEU A 11 -2.78 -3.96 -20.54
N ARG A 12 -1.78 -4.76 -20.86
CA ARG A 12 -1.84 -5.75 -21.93
C ARG A 12 -1.25 -7.07 -21.45
N LEU A 13 -1.97 -8.15 -21.70
CA LEU A 13 -1.46 -9.52 -21.48
C LEU A 13 -0.87 -10.05 -22.79
N ASP A 14 0.41 -10.42 -22.75
CA ASP A 14 1.11 -11.08 -23.86
C ASP A 14 1.80 -12.35 -23.32
N GLY A 15 1.21 -13.50 -23.61
CA GLY A 15 1.63 -14.78 -23.05
C GLY A 15 1.56 -14.76 -21.52
N GLU A 16 2.69 -14.94 -20.84
CA GLU A 16 2.80 -14.90 -19.37
C GLU A 16 3.21 -13.52 -18.83
N THR A 17 3.22 -12.48 -19.67
CA THR A 17 3.68 -11.14 -19.30
C THR A 17 2.53 -10.15 -19.34
N ILE A 18 2.36 -9.38 -18.26
CA ILE A 18 1.55 -8.17 -18.26
C ILE A 18 2.47 -6.99 -18.52
N GLU A 19 2.18 -6.23 -19.55
CA GLU A 19 2.75 -4.90 -19.76
C GLU A 19 1.84 -3.87 -19.12
N LEU A 20 2.37 -3.02 -18.25
CA LEU A 20 1.65 -1.95 -17.58
C LEU A 20 2.32 -0.61 -17.92
N ARG A 21 1.55 0.31 -18.48
CA ARG A 21 1.97 1.66 -18.81
C ARG A 21 1.07 2.67 -18.10
N PRO A 22 1.58 3.40 -17.08
CA PRO A 22 0.86 4.52 -16.51
C PRO A 22 0.62 5.60 -17.58
N LEU A 23 -0.59 6.16 -17.62
CA LEU A 23 -0.96 7.25 -18.53
C LEU A 23 -1.05 8.59 -17.80
N GLY A 24 -1.24 8.56 -16.50
CA GLY A 24 -1.29 9.71 -15.62
C GLY A 24 -1.95 9.35 -14.30
N ASP A 25 -1.76 10.21 -13.31
CA ASP A 25 -2.34 10.08 -11.99
C ASP A 25 -2.84 11.43 -11.47
N HIS A 26 -3.70 11.38 -10.48
CA HIS A 26 -4.23 12.55 -9.80
C HIS A 26 -4.78 12.15 -8.43
N THR A 27 -4.67 13.04 -7.44
CA THR A 27 -5.29 12.87 -6.13
C THR A 27 -6.35 13.94 -5.91
N LEU A 28 -7.58 13.51 -5.57
CA LEU A 28 -8.68 14.41 -5.18
C LEU A 28 -8.85 14.39 -3.67
N ALA A 29 -9.10 15.55 -3.08
CA ALA A 29 -9.47 15.62 -1.67
C ALA A 29 -10.94 15.20 -1.48
N TYR A 30 -11.24 14.53 -0.38
CA TYR A 30 -12.63 14.41 0.07
C TYR A 30 -13.17 15.80 0.50
N PRO A 31 -14.47 16.09 0.28
CA PRO A 31 -15.13 17.22 0.94
C PRO A 31 -14.91 17.15 2.46
N ALA A 32 -14.65 18.29 3.09
CA ALA A 32 -14.21 18.32 4.49
C ALA A 32 -15.21 17.69 5.46
N ASP A 33 -16.49 17.96 5.26
CA ASP A 33 -17.62 17.36 6.01
C ASP A 33 -17.72 15.86 5.81
N LEU A 34 -17.60 15.38 4.57
CA LEU A 34 -17.60 13.94 4.29
C LEU A 34 -16.38 13.25 4.92
N ARG A 35 -15.20 13.88 4.87
CA ARG A 35 -14.00 13.34 5.52
C ARG A 35 -14.17 13.22 7.03
N GLU A 36 -14.78 14.21 7.67
CA GLU A 36 -15.07 14.18 9.11
C GLU A 36 -16.04 13.05 9.44
N ASP A 37 -17.15 12.91 8.69
CA ASP A 37 -18.11 11.83 8.83
C ASP A 37 -17.46 10.44 8.65
N LEU A 38 -16.58 10.29 7.65
CA LEU A 38 -15.87 9.04 7.41
C LEU A 38 -14.91 8.69 8.57
N LEU A 39 -14.21 9.68 9.13
CA LEU A 39 -13.33 9.46 10.28
C LEU A 39 -14.15 9.05 11.53
N ALA A 40 -15.31 9.66 11.74
CA ALA A 40 -16.23 9.31 12.83
C ALA A 40 -16.86 7.91 12.66
N ALA A 41 -16.93 7.42 11.43
CA ALA A 41 -17.46 6.10 11.09
C ALA A 41 -16.48 4.95 11.40
N LEU A 42 -15.18 5.25 11.53
CA LEU A 42 -14.18 4.22 11.85
C LEU A 42 -14.32 3.73 13.30
N PRO A 43 -13.93 2.48 13.59
CA PRO A 43 -13.94 1.97 14.95
C PRO A 43 -13.25 2.92 15.95
N PRO A 44 -13.84 3.17 17.13
CA PRO A 44 -15.03 2.52 17.69
C PRO A 44 -16.39 3.11 17.28
N GLY A 45 -16.46 3.88 16.19
CA GLY A 45 -17.71 4.45 15.68
C GLY A 45 -18.77 3.38 15.36
N VAL A 46 -20.04 3.75 15.52
CA VAL A 46 -21.17 2.89 15.21
C VAL A 46 -22.03 3.59 14.16
N LEU A 47 -22.35 2.90 13.08
CA LEU A 47 -23.20 3.41 12.02
C LEU A 47 -24.61 2.79 12.08
N ASP A 48 -25.64 3.62 11.95
CA ASP A 48 -26.97 3.15 11.62
C ASP A 48 -27.15 3.01 10.09
N ALA A 49 -28.24 2.41 9.67
CA ALA A 49 -28.50 2.15 8.27
C ALA A 49 -28.66 3.43 7.43
N GLU A 50 -29.18 4.51 8.01
CA GLU A 50 -29.34 5.80 7.34
C GLU A 50 -27.98 6.43 7.06
N THR A 51 -27.12 6.52 8.09
CA THR A 51 -25.78 7.06 7.98
C THR A 51 -24.92 6.22 7.02
N PHE A 52 -25.02 4.89 7.10
CA PHE A 52 -24.34 4.00 6.18
C PHE A 52 -24.75 4.27 4.72
N CYS A 53 -26.06 4.30 4.42
CA CYS A 53 -26.57 4.57 3.07
C CYS A 53 -26.10 5.94 2.54
N ARG A 54 -26.11 6.97 3.40
CA ARG A 54 -25.64 8.30 3.06
C ARG A 54 -24.13 8.30 2.73
N LEU A 55 -23.31 7.71 3.57
CA LEU A 55 -21.86 7.65 3.36
C LEU A 55 -21.49 6.86 2.12
N ASP A 56 -22.09 5.68 1.92
CA ASP A 56 -21.86 4.84 0.73
C ASP A 56 -22.19 5.60 -0.57
N THR A 57 -23.31 6.34 -0.55
CA THR A 57 -23.73 7.19 -1.68
C THR A 57 -22.75 8.35 -1.93
N LEU A 58 -22.37 9.09 -0.89
CA LEU A 58 -21.50 10.26 -1.04
C LEU A 58 -20.09 9.87 -1.48
N VAL A 59 -19.54 8.80 -0.92
CA VAL A 59 -18.27 8.25 -1.36
C VAL A 59 -18.35 7.76 -2.80
N GLY A 60 -19.44 7.06 -3.17
CA GLY A 60 -19.68 6.62 -4.55
C GLY A 60 -19.69 7.78 -5.56
N ARG A 61 -20.28 8.92 -5.19
CA ARG A 61 -20.27 10.14 -6.02
C ARG A 61 -18.85 10.75 -6.13
N CYS A 62 -18.12 10.83 -5.03
CA CYS A 62 -16.73 11.29 -5.08
C CYS A 62 -15.87 10.38 -5.97
N PHE A 63 -16.10 9.06 -5.92
CA PHE A 63 -15.41 8.11 -6.78
C PHE A 63 -15.87 8.21 -8.25
N ALA A 64 -17.09 8.62 -8.51
CA ALA A 64 -17.54 8.91 -9.86
C ALA A 64 -16.81 10.12 -10.46
N ASP A 65 -16.65 11.21 -9.69
CA ASP A 65 -15.85 12.37 -10.10
C ASP A 65 -14.37 11.97 -10.34
N ALA A 66 -13.83 11.15 -9.46
CA ALA A 66 -12.48 10.60 -9.59
C ALA A 66 -12.32 9.75 -10.85
N ALA A 67 -13.29 8.88 -11.15
CA ALA A 67 -13.28 8.03 -12.34
C ALA A 67 -13.39 8.84 -13.63
N LEU A 68 -14.20 9.89 -13.68
CA LEU A 68 -14.26 10.82 -14.81
C LEU A 68 -12.88 11.46 -15.05
N ARG A 69 -12.19 11.87 -13.98
CA ARG A 69 -10.81 12.36 -14.11
C ARG A 69 -9.85 11.30 -14.63
N GLY A 70 -10.00 10.04 -14.20
CA GLY A 70 -9.24 8.90 -14.73
C GLY A 70 -9.46 8.68 -16.23
N VAL A 71 -10.70 8.79 -16.70
CA VAL A 71 -11.03 8.70 -18.14
C VAL A 71 -10.38 9.84 -18.92
N GLU A 72 -10.35 11.08 -18.40
CA GLU A 72 -9.64 12.19 -19.02
C GLU A 72 -8.14 11.91 -19.14
N LEU A 73 -7.51 11.38 -18.08
CA LEU A 73 -6.09 10.99 -18.08
C LEU A 73 -5.80 9.88 -19.10
N ALA A 74 -6.78 9.02 -19.38
CA ALA A 74 -6.70 7.98 -20.41
C ALA A 74 -6.94 8.50 -21.84
N GLY A 75 -7.14 9.81 -22.03
CA GLY A 75 -7.42 10.38 -23.35
C GLY A 75 -8.89 10.33 -23.77
N GLY A 76 -9.80 10.08 -22.83
CA GLY A 76 -11.25 10.05 -23.05
C GLY A 76 -11.84 8.66 -23.30
N GLU A 77 -11.03 7.62 -23.33
CA GLU A 77 -11.46 6.24 -23.58
C GLU A 77 -10.90 5.29 -22.50
N ALA A 78 -11.73 4.38 -22.01
CA ALA A 78 -11.33 3.31 -21.12
C ALA A 78 -12.28 2.10 -21.27
N ASP A 79 -11.79 0.90 -21.00
CA ASP A 79 -12.58 -0.34 -21.08
C ASP A 79 -13.44 -0.55 -19.83
N PHE A 80 -12.92 -0.18 -18.67
CA PHE A 80 -13.59 -0.32 -17.37
C PHE A 80 -12.95 0.60 -16.31
N VAL A 81 -13.64 0.76 -15.19
CA VAL A 81 -13.11 1.38 -13.97
C VAL A 81 -12.89 0.30 -12.90
N SER A 82 -11.78 0.34 -12.18
CA SER A 82 -11.54 -0.50 -11.02
C SER A 82 -11.52 0.35 -9.75
N SER A 83 -12.34 0.01 -8.77
CA SER A 83 -12.49 0.74 -7.51
C SER A 83 -12.26 -0.17 -6.32
N LEU A 84 -11.28 0.17 -5.47
CA LEU A 84 -11.03 -0.56 -4.23
C LEU A 84 -12.08 -0.26 -3.16
N GLY A 85 -12.80 0.84 -3.28
CA GLY A 85 -13.72 1.34 -2.26
C GLY A 85 -12.99 1.98 -1.07
N GLN A 86 -13.75 2.64 -0.19
CA GLN A 86 -13.25 3.17 1.07
C GLN A 86 -13.50 2.18 2.19
N THR A 87 -12.45 1.61 2.75
CA THR A 87 -12.58 0.66 3.86
C THR A 87 -13.10 1.38 5.11
N ILE A 88 -14.19 0.88 5.66
CA ILE A 88 -14.80 1.34 6.90
C ILE A 88 -14.57 0.34 8.04
N TYR A 89 -14.66 -0.94 7.72
CA TYR A 89 -14.52 -1.97 8.74
C TYR A 89 -13.84 -3.22 8.20
N HIS A 90 -12.99 -3.80 9.03
CA HIS A 90 -12.39 -5.09 8.76
C HIS A 90 -12.59 -5.95 9.99
N TRP A 91 -13.49 -6.95 9.88
CA TRP A 91 -13.85 -7.79 11.00
C TRP A 91 -12.83 -8.90 11.19
N VAL A 92 -11.97 -8.71 12.17
CA VAL A 92 -10.96 -9.70 12.57
C VAL A 92 -11.27 -10.16 14.01
N GLU A 93 -11.36 -11.47 14.20
CA GLU A 93 -11.58 -12.08 15.51
C GLU A 93 -10.75 -13.37 15.63
N GLY A 94 -10.07 -13.55 16.74
CA GLY A 94 -9.19 -14.69 16.93
C GLY A 94 -8.04 -14.79 15.92
N GLY A 95 -7.56 -13.66 15.40
CA GLY A 95 -6.51 -13.61 14.37
C GLY A 95 -6.98 -14.01 12.96
N ARG A 96 -8.31 -14.08 12.73
CA ARG A 96 -8.90 -14.46 11.45
C ARG A 96 -9.86 -13.38 10.94
N ALA A 97 -9.79 -13.06 9.66
CA ALA A 97 -10.78 -12.19 9.03
C ALA A 97 -12.09 -12.96 8.78
N HIS A 98 -13.20 -12.41 9.25
CA HIS A 98 -14.56 -12.92 9.06
C HIS A 98 -15.36 -12.10 8.05
N GLY A 99 -14.95 -10.85 7.80
CA GLY A 99 -15.60 -9.96 6.86
C GLY A 99 -14.78 -8.70 6.64
N THR A 100 -15.13 -8.00 5.59
CA THR A 100 -14.52 -6.70 5.26
C THR A 100 -15.57 -5.83 4.59
N LEU A 101 -15.56 -4.54 4.87
CA LEU A 101 -16.54 -3.60 4.35
C LEU A 101 -15.84 -2.40 3.72
N GLN A 102 -15.99 -2.31 2.42
CA GLN A 102 -15.62 -1.15 1.64
C GLN A 102 -16.91 -0.49 1.12
N ILE A 103 -17.03 0.83 1.27
CA ILE A 103 -18.14 1.64 0.77
C ILE A 103 -17.70 2.46 -0.46
N GLY A 104 -18.67 3.03 -1.14
CA GLY A 104 -18.49 3.74 -2.41
C GLY A 104 -19.18 2.98 -3.52
N GLN A 105 -20.53 2.95 -3.46
CA GLN A 105 -21.41 2.19 -4.35
C GLN A 105 -21.04 2.36 -5.84
N PRO A 106 -20.60 1.30 -6.53
CA PRO A 106 -20.07 1.37 -7.90
C PRO A 106 -21.09 1.79 -8.95
N ALA A 107 -22.38 1.72 -8.65
CA ALA A 107 -23.43 2.19 -9.56
C ALA A 107 -23.31 3.68 -9.88
N TRP A 108 -22.82 4.52 -8.95
CA TRP A 108 -22.59 5.94 -9.21
C TRP A 108 -21.46 6.16 -10.22
N ILE A 109 -20.42 5.35 -10.14
CA ILE A 109 -19.29 5.38 -11.08
C ILE A 109 -19.76 4.93 -12.47
N ALA A 110 -20.50 3.81 -12.53
CA ALA A 110 -21.00 3.26 -13.78
C ALA A 110 -21.97 4.22 -14.49
N GLU A 111 -22.86 4.89 -13.74
CA GLU A 111 -23.81 5.87 -14.29
C GLU A 111 -23.09 7.12 -14.82
N ALA A 112 -22.08 7.62 -14.08
CA ALA A 112 -21.33 8.82 -14.48
C ALA A 112 -20.43 8.59 -15.69
N THR A 113 -19.76 7.43 -15.75
CA THR A 113 -18.78 7.13 -16.80
C THR A 113 -19.36 6.37 -17.99
N GLY A 114 -20.49 5.69 -17.80
CA GLY A 114 -21.02 4.73 -18.78
C GLY A 114 -20.22 3.43 -18.89
N LEU A 115 -19.15 3.27 -18.11
CA LEU A 115 -18.23 2.12 -18.16
C LEU A 115 -18.62 1.05 -17.15
N PRO A 116 -18.29 -0.23 -17.41
CA PRO A 116 -18.33 -1.27 -16.39
C PRO A 116 -17.41 -0.94 -15.23
N VAL A 117 -17.81 -1.29 -14.00
CA VAL A 117 -17.01 -1.03 -12.78
C VAL A 117 -16.71 -2.33 -12.06
N ILE A 118 -15.44 -2.59 -11.83
CA ILE A 118 -14.97 -3.70 -11.01
C ILE A 118 -14.72 -3.17 -9.60
N SER A 119 -15.35 -3.80 -8.61
CA SER A 119 -15.32 -3.37 -7.21
C SER A 119 -15.33 -4.56 -6.27
N ASP A 120 -15.35 -4.34 -4.95
CA ASP A 120 -15.38 -5.40 -3.93
C ASP A 120 -14.22 -6.41 -4.06
N LEU A 121 -13.02 -5.90 -4.25
CA LEU A 121 -11.82 -6.70 -4.55
C LEU A 121 -11.32 -7.55 -3.37
N ARG A 122 -11.88 -7.39 -2.14
CA ARG A 122 -11.38 -8.05 -0.93
C ARG A 122 -12.25 -9.21 -0.45
N THR A 123 -13.56 -9.09 -0.58
CA THR A 123 -14.52 -10.02 0.05
C THR A 123 -14.36 -11.47 -0.42
N ARG A 124 -14.01 -11.70 -1.69
CA ARG A 124 -13.86 -13.05 -2.20
C ARG A 124 -12.61 -13.75 -1.65
N ASP A 125 -11.55 -13.03 -1.34
CA ASP A 125 -10.37 -13.56 -0.66
C ASP A 125 -10.72 -13.95 0.78
N VAL A 126 -11.47 -13.10 1.50
CA VAL A 126 -11.96 -13.40 2.86
C VAL A 126 -12.87 -14.63 2.85
N ALA A 127 -13.80 -14.72 1.88
CA ALA A 127 -14.66 -15.89 1.71
C ALA A 127 -13.88 -17.18 1.40
N ALA A 128 -12.68 -17.07 0.83
CA ALA A 128 -11.73 -18.15 0.65
C ALA A 128 -10.81 -18.39 1.85
N SER A 129 -11.18 -17.88 3.02
CA SER A 129 -10.43 -17.97 4.28
C SER A 129 -9.16 -17.12 4.35
N GLY A 130 -8.95 -16.21 3.42
CA GLY A 130 -7.91 -15.20 3.45
C GLY A 130 -8.28 -14.00 4.32
N HIS A 131 -7.33 -13.09 4.46
CA HIS A 131 -7.53 -11.85 5.21
C HIS A 131 -8.06 -10.68 4.35
N GLY A 132 -8.14 -10.82 3.01
CA GLY A 132 -8.53 -9.72 2.12
C GLY A 132 -7.48 -8.61 2.00
N ALA A 133 -6.34 -8.77 2.68
CA ALA A 133 -5.18 -7.88 2.70
C ALA A 133 -3.95 -8.66 3.20
N PRO A 134 -2.71 -8.28 2.80
CA PRO A 134 -2.41 -7.31 1.75
C PRO A 134 -2.63 -7.89 0.35
N LEU A 135 -3.26 -7.14 -0.56
CA LEU A 135 -3.40 -7.52 -1.96
C LEU A 135 -2.18 -7.10 -2.82
N ALA A 136 -1.30 -6.26 -2.28
CA ALA A 136 -0.09 -5.80 -2.96
C ALA A 136 0.83 -6.96 -3.38
N GLY A 137 0.76 -8.09 -2.68
CA GLY A 137 1.58 -9.26 -2.97
C GLY A 137 1.46 -9.77 -4.42
N VAL A 138 0.31 -9.61 -5.09
CA VAL A 138 0.18 -10.00 -6.50
C VAL A 138 0.97 -9.06 -7.42
N LEU A 139 0.90 -7.75 -7.21
CA LEU A 139 1.67 -6.77 -7.97
C LEU A 139 3.17 -6.98 -7.74
N ASP A 140 3.57 -7.06 -6.47
CA ASP A 140 4.98 -7.19 -6.10
C ASP A 140 5.58 -8.51 -6.62
N SER A 141 4.84 -9.61 -6.57
CA SER A 141 5.28 -10.90 -7.11
C SER A 141 5.45 -10.88 -8.62
N LEU A 142 4.50 -10.29 -9.34
CA LEU A 142 4.57 -10.18 -10.80
C LEU A 142 5.67 -9.22 -11.26
N TRP A 143 5.87 -8.13 -10.52
CA TRP A 143 6.80 -7.08 -10.88
C TRP A 143 8.25 -7.39 -10.48
N LEU A 144 8.48 -7.91 -9.27
CA LEU A 144 9.82 -8.12 -8.70
C LEU A 144 10.24 -9.59 -8.65
N GLY A 145 9.30 -10.52 -8.78
CA GLY A 145 9.52 -11.95 -8.52
C GLY A 145 10.23 -12.72 -9.63
N ASP A 146 10.35 -12.16 -10.85
CA ASP A 146 11.03 -12.84 -11.96
C ASP A 146 12.56 -12.77 -11.80
N PRO A 147 13.25 -13.91 -11.55
CA PRO A 147 14.70 -13.94 -11.44
C PRO A 147 15.43 -13.64 -12.76
N GLY A 148 14.74 -13.74 -13.91
CA GLY A 148 15.28 -13.47 -15.25
C GLY A 148 15.30 -11.99 -15.63
N VAL A 149 14.63 -11.12 -14.87
CA VAL A 149 14.66 -9.68 -15.11
C VAL A 149 15.97 -9.14 -14.59
N GLN A 150 16.93 -8.93 -15.51
CA GLN A 150 18.07 -8.08 -15.24
C GLN A 150 17.54 -6.64 -15.13
N TRP A 151 17.36 -6.18 -13.91
CA TRP A 151 17.11 -4.79 -13.63
C TRP A 151 18.40 -4.03 -13.94
N GLU A 152 18.53 -3.51 -15.16
CA GLU A 152 19.46 -2.43 -15.47
C GLU A 152 18.68 -1.09 -15.42
N PRO A 153 18.56 -0.49 -14.24
CA PRO A 153 18.50 0.95 -14.22
C PRO A 153 19.95 1.38 -14.51
N GLY A 154 20.18 2.48 -15.19
CA GLY A 154 21.53 3.01 -15.45
C GLY A 154 22.40 3.33 -14.23
N THR A 155 22.21 2.61 -13.14
CA THR A 155 22.87 2.77 -11.83
C THR A 155 24.15 1.96 -11.70
N GLY A 156 24.43 1.01 -12.62
CA GLY A 156 25.67 0.18 -12.54
C GLY A 156 25.83 -0.67 -11.27
N VAL A 157 24.77 -0.80 -10.46
CA VAL A 157 24.83 -1.56 -9.19
C VAL A 157 24.68 -3.05 -9.49
N PRO A 158 25.70 -3.90 -9.20
CA PRO A 158 25.59 -5.34 -9.36
C PRO A 158 24.47 -5.87 -8.45
N LEU A 159 23.52 -6.60 -9.01
CA LEU A 159 22.53 -7.31 -8.20
C LEU A 159 23.23 -8.39 -7.38
N LYS A 160 23.17 -8.30 -6.06
CA LYS A 160 23.54 -9.43 -5.19
C LYS A 160 22.51 -10.54 -5.40
N SER A 161 22.98 -11.78 -5.41
CA SER A 161 22.11 -12.94 -5.33
C SER A 161 21.38 -12.89 -4.00
N GLY A 162 20.05 -12.94 -4.02
CA GLY A 162 19.21 -12.89 -2.82
C GLY A 162 17.78 -12.59 -3.18
N THR A 163 16.91 -12.70 -2.19
CA THR A 163 15.47 -12.54 -2.37
C THR A 163 15.10 -11.07 -2.58
N PRO A 164 14.30 -10.73 -3.59
CA PRO A 164 13.76 -9.38 -3.70
C PRO A 164 12.74 -9.11 -2.59
N VAL A 165 12.82 -7.92 -2.01
CA VAL A 165 11.88 -7.44 -1.01
C VAL A 165 11.23 -6.15 -1.49
N ALA A 166 9.91 -6.15 -1.62
CA ALA A 166 9.13 -4.93 -1.76
C ALA A 166 8.89 -4.36 -0.36
N LEU A 167 9.21 -3.09 -0.16
CA LEU A 167 9.00 -2.37 1.08
C LEU A 167 8.02 -1.23 0.84
N ASN A 168 6.96 -1.17 1.62
CA ASN A 168 6.06 -0.03 1.65
C ASN A 168 6.22 0.71 2.98
N ILE A 169 6.53 2.01 2.93
CA ILE A 169 6.64 2.87 4.10
C ILE A 169 5.47 3.87 4.12
N GLY A 170 4.36 3.42 4.72
CA GLY A 170 3.23 4.26 5.09
C GLY A 170 3.31 4.74 6.54
N GLY A 171 2.18 4.85 7.22
CA GLY A 171 2.16 5.04 8.67
C GLY A 171 2.77 3.86 9.41
N ILE A 172 2.46 2.64 8.97
CA ILE A 172 3.13 1.38 9.31
C ILE A 172 3.99 0.98 8.13
N ALA A 173 5.16 0.42 8.39
CA ALA A 173 6.02 -0.14 7.36
C ALA A 173 5.75 -1.65 7.23
N ASN A 174 5.69 -2.13 5.99
CA ASN A 174 5.50 -3.55 5.70
C ASN A 174 6.41 -4.00 4.57
N ILE A 175 6.78 -5.27 4.60
CA ILE A 175 7.56 -5.92 3.54
C ILE A 175 6.77 -7.04 2.88
N ALA A 176 7.01 -7.23 1.59
CA ALA A 176 6.64 -8.41 0.84
C ALA A 176 7.90 -9.05 0.27
N VAL A 177 8.16 -10.28 0.69
CA VAL A 177 9.27 -11.12 0.23
C VAL A 177 8.79 -11.87 -1.00
N VAL A 178 9.36 -11.59 -2.16
CA VAL A 178 8.89 -12.11 -3.45
C VAL A 178 9.99 -12.95 -4.13
N GLY A 179 9.61 -13.73 -5.14
CA GLY A 179 10.56 -14.58 -5.87
C GLY A 179 10.77 -15.97 -5.26
N GLY A 180 10.10 -16.29 -4.16
CA GLY A 180 9.99 -17.64 -3.63
C GLY A 180 8.71 -18.36 -4.12
N PRO A 181 8.56 -19.66 -3.82
CA PRO A 181 7.36 -20.42 -4.17
C PRO A 181 6.10 -19.90 -3.46
N GLU A 182 6.27 -19.32 -2.28
CA GLU A 182 5.21 -18.69 -1.50
C GLU A 182 5.68 -17.32 -1.05
N PRO A 183 5.14 -16.22 -1.61
CA PRO A 183 5.41 -14.88 -1.13
C PRO A 183 4.98 -14.71 0.31
N LEU A 184 5.82 -14.06 1.12
CA LEU A 184 5.54 -13.75 2.52
C LEU A 184 5.41 -12.23 2.67
N ALA A 185 4.37 -11.75 3.36
CA ALA A 185 4.20 -10.33 3.65
C ALA A 185 3.83 -10.11 5.11
N TYR A 186 4.41 -9.09 5.75
CA TYR A 186 4.09 -8.73 7.12
C TYR A 186 4.56 -7.30 7.46
N ASP A 187 3.99 -6.75 8.55
CA ASP A 187 4.36 -5.44 9.05
C ASP A 187 5.66 -5.52 9.86
N THR A 188 6.59 -4.60 9.61
CA THR A 188 7.88 -4.57 10.31
C THR A 188 7.85 -3.76 11.59
N GLY A 189 6.93 -2.78 11.66
CA GLY A 189 6.78 -1.84 12.78
C GLY A 189 6.30 -0.47 12.29
N PRO A 190 6.56 0.60 13.08
CA PRO A 190 6.18 1.95 12.69
C PRO A 190 6.94 2.36 11.43
N GLY A 191 6.19 2.91 10.45
CA GLY A 191 6.76 3.66 9.35
C GLY A 191 6.89 5.15 9.73
N ASN A 192 6.03 5.98 9.13
CA ASN A 192 5.98 7.41 9.46
C ASN A 192 5.12 7.74 10.70
N ALA A 193 4.31 6.80 11.22
CA ALA A 193 3.30 7.09 12.24
C ALA A 193 3.87 7.78 13.49
N LEU A 194 4.99 7.29 14.03
CA LEU A 194 5.61 7.88 15.21
C LEU A 194 6.39 9.16 14.89
N ILE A 195 6.97 9.24 13.69
CA ILE A 195 7.67 10.44 13.19
C ILE A 195 6.67 11.59 13.06
N ASP A 196 5.55 11.36 12.38
CA ASP A 196 4.49 12.34 12.17
C ASP A 196 3.82 12.74 13.49
N LEU A 197 3.57 11.78 14.38
CA LEU A 197 3.04 12.02 15.71
C LEU A 197 3.96 12.95 16.51
N ALA A 198 5.26 12.67 16.54
CA ALA A 198 6.23 13.48 17.26
C ALA A 198 6.37 14.87 16.63
N ALA A 199 6.40 14.98 15.30
CA ALA A 199 6.42 16.24 14.60
C ALA A 199 5.19 17.09 14.96
N GLN A 200 4.00 16.51 14.93
CA GLN A 200 2.76 17.19 15.30
C GLN A 200 2.77 17.66 16.77
N GLN A 201 3.20 16.80 17.69
CA GLN A 201 3.21 17.14 19.13
C GLN A 201 4.26 18.20 19.49
N ARG A 202 5.43 18.16 18.85
CA ARG A 202 6.56 19.03 19.18
C ARG A 202 6.58 20.34 18.41
N THR A 203 6.07 20.34 17.18
CA THR A 203 6.18 21.50 16.28
C THR A 203 4.84 22.05 15.80
N GLY A 204 3.73 21.34 16.03
CA GLY A 204 2.41 21.64 15.47
C GLY A 204 2.28 21.31 13.97
N LYS A 205 3.33 20.82 13.32
CA LYS A 205 3.31 20.43 11.90
C LYS A 205 2.89 18.97 11.74
N PRO A 206 2.17 18.61 10.67
CA PRO A 206 1.66 17.27 10.49
C PRO A 206 2.77 16.21 10.24
N GLN A 207 3.96 16.64 9.82
CA GLN A 207 5.11 15.79 9.52
C GLN A 207 6.43 16.55 9.61
N ASP A 208 7.55 15.84 9.69
CA ASP A 208 8.90 16.40 9.54
C ASP A 208 9.27 16.44 8.06
N THR A 209 8.95 17.56 7.40
CA THR A 209 9.16 17.72 5.96
C THR A 209 10.62 17.49 5.59
N ASP A 210 10.88 16.59 4.64
CA ASP A 210 12.20 16.16 4.17
C ASP A 210 13.11 15.62 5.29
N GLY A 211 12.57 15.30 6.47
CA GLY A 211 13.34 14.86 7.62
C GLY A 211 14.25 15.94 8.18
N ALA A 212 13.92 17.22 7.94
CA ALA A 212 14.80 18.35 8.24
C ALA A 212 15.14 18.48 9.74
N LEU A 213 14.17 18.20 10.61
CA LEU A 213 14.39 18.23 12.06
C LEU A 213 15.21 17.01 12.49
N ALA A 214 14.89 15.84 12.00
CA ALA A 214 15.66 14.61 12.24
C ALA A 214 17.12 14.74 11.78
N ALA A 215 17.36 15.40 10.64
CA ALA A 215 18.71 15.64 10.13
C ALA A 215 19.59 16.53 11.05
N SER A 216 18.96 17.38 11.84
CA SER A 216 19.65 18.28 12.79
C SER A 216 19.91 17.65 14.17
N GLY A 217 19.30 16.49 14.43
CA GLY A 217 19.40 15.78 15.69
C GLY A 217 20.46 14.67 15.68
N THR A 218 20.67 14.12 16.87
CA THR A 218 21.52 12.94 17.10
C THR A 218 20.67 11.80 17.65
N VAL A 219 20.86 10.60 17.12
CA VAL A 219 20.17 9.42 17.62
C VAL A 219 20.54 9.17 19.09
N ARG A 220 19.53 9.04 19.94
CA ARG A 220 19.65 8.64 21.34
C ARG A 220 19.54 7.12 21.41
N GLU A 221 20.69 6.47 21.57
CA GLU A 221 20.76 4.98 21.60
C GLU A 221 20.05 4.37 22.81
N ASP A 222 19.99 5.08 23.93
CA ASP A 222 19.24 4.70 25.11
C ASP A 222 17.71 4.69 24.84
N LEU A 223 17.19 5.78 24.22
CA LEU A 223 15.79 5.84 23.80
C LEU A 223 15.48 4.80 22.73
N LEU A 224 16.37 4.64 21.74
CA LEU A 224 16.20 3.64 20.69
C LEU A 224 16.10 2.22 21.27
N THR A 225 16.90 1.92 22.28
CA THR A 225 16.87 0.63 23.00
C THR A 225 15.53 0.41 23.68
N ASN A 226 15.01 1.41 24.39
CA ASN A 226 13.69 1.33 25.05
C ASN A 226 12.56 1.15 24.01
N LEU A 227 12.62 1.86 22.87
CA LEU A 227 11.65 1.72 21.79
C LEU A 227 11.69 0.34 21.14
N LEU A 228 12.87 -0.27 20.99
CA LEU A 228 13.05 -1.60 20.42
C LEU A 228 12.69 -2.74 21.38
N ASP A 229 12.55 -2.46 22.69
CA ASP A 229 12.17 -3.47 23.69
C ASP A 229 10.66 -3.71 23.73
N ASP A 230 10.05 -3.90 22.59
CA ASP A 230 8.62 -4.21 22.44
C ASP A 230 8.44 -5.66 21.98
N GLU A 231 7.42 -6.34 22.53
CA GLU A 231 7.10 -7.74 22.19
C GLU A 231 6.82 -7.93 20.70
N TYR A 232 6.24 -6.91 20.05
CA TYR A 232 5.90 -6.98 18.63
C TYR A 232 7.11 -7.36 17.76
N TYR A 233 8.28 -6.80 18.05
CA TYR A 233 9.47 -7.09 17.25
C TYR A 233 9.95 -8.53 17.37
N ARG A 234 9.61 -9.21 18.48
CA ARG A 234 9.97 -10.62 18.74
C ARG A 234 8.98 -11.63 18.17
N LEU A 235 7.80 -11.18 17.71
CA LEU A 235 6.80 -12.05 17.10
C LEU A 235 7.33 -12.66 15.80
N PRO A 236 7.04 -13.96 15.55
CA PRO A 236 7.37 -14.58 14.27
C PRO A 236 6.53 -14.00 13.12
N ALA A 237 7.08 -14.01 11.92
CA ALA A 237 6.34 -13.72 10.71
C ALA A 237 5.41 -14.91 10.33
N PRO A 238 4.25 -14.66 9.69
CA PRO A 238 3.69 -13.35 9.38
C PRO A 238 3.07 -12.69 10.62
N LYS A 239 3.21 -11.37 10.73
CA LYS A 239 2.65 -10.57 11.84
C LYS A 239 2.10 -9.25 11.31
N SER A 240 1.14 -8.69 12.04
CA SER A 240 0.49 -7.43 11.67
C SER A 240 0.37 -6.51 12.88
N THR A 241 0.39 -5.20 12.62
CA THR A 241 0.25 -4.15 13.63
C THR A 241 -0.39 -2.91 13.00
N GLY A 242 -0.64 -1.88 13.82
CA GLY A 242 -1.25 -0.64 13.36
C GLY A 242 -0.91 0.55 14.25
N LYS A 243 -1.52 1.69 13.93
CA LYS A 243 -1.40 2.92 14.73
C LYS A 243 -2.02 2.78 16.13
N GLU A 244 -2.86 1.77 16.35
CA GLU A 244 -3.39 1.42 17.67
C GLU A 244 -2.31 0.90 18.62
N HIS A 245 -1.25 0.28 18.10
CA HIS A 245 -0.08 -0.15 18.87
C HIS A 245 0.98 0.96 18.91
N PHE A 246 1.40 1.46 17.75
CA PHE A 246 2.43 2.50 17.63
C PHE A 246 1.79 3.90 17.67
N ASN A 247 1.50 4.36 18.87
CA ASN A 247 0.75 5.58 19.18
C ASN A 247 1.44 6.45 20.23
N SER A 248 0.74 7.49 20.68
CA SER A 248 1.25 8.40 21.72
C SER A 248 1.57 7.70 23.04
N GLY A 249 0.83 6.67 23.41
CA GLY A 249 1.07 5.89 24.63
C GLY A 249 2.35 5.07 24.54
N TYR A 250 2.62 4.47 23.39
CA TYR A 250 3.88 3.77 23.11
C TYR A 250 5.08 4.71 23.26
N LEU A 251 5.01 5.90 22.63
CA LEU A 251 6.08 6.88 22.70
C LEU A 251 6.27 7.46 24.11
N ALA A 252 5.17 7.79 24.80
CA ALA A 252 5.21 8.33 26.14
C ALA A 252 5.88 7.35 27.12
N ARG A 253 5.54 6.07 27.06
CA ARG A 253 6.15 5.03 27.92
C ARG A 253 7.67 4.99 27.73
N ALA A 254 8.16 4.94 26.48
CA ALA A 254 9.60 4.89 26.22
C ALA A 254 10.35 6.14 26.71
N LEU A 255 9.71 7.32 26.62
CA LEU A 255 10.27 8.59 27.15
C LEU A 255 10.24 8.64 28.68
N ASP A 256 9.18 8.14 29.31
CA ASP A 256 9.06 8.07 30.77
C ASP A 256 10.11 7.11 31.38
N GLU A 257 10.35 5.98 30.72
CA GLU A 257 11.39 5.00 31.11
C GLU A 257 12.80 5.60 30.99
N LEU A 258 13.03 6.47 30.02
CA LEU A 258 14.31 7.18 29.90
C LEU A 258 14.55 8.16 31.05
N GLY A 259 13.48 8.82 31.54
CA GLY A 259 13.54 9.73 32.69
C GLY A 259 14.31 11.04 32.45
N GLU A 260 14.76 11.31 31.24
CA GLU A 260 15.51 12.50 30.86
C GLU A 260 14.84 13.24 29.70
N PRO A 261 14.92 14.58 29.62
CA PRO A 261 14.42 15.33 28.49
C PRO A 261 15.17 14.99 27.20
N VAL A 262 14.42 14.82 26.10
CA VAL A 262 14.97 14.64 24.76
C VAL A 262 14.61 15.86 23.92
N SER A 263 15.59 16.41 23.20
CA SER A 263 15.34 17.51 22.26
C SER A 263 14.43 17.04 21.12
N ASP A 264 13.69 17.98 20.51
CA ASP A 264 12.79 17.62 19.40
C ASP A 264 13.57 17.03 18.21
N ALA A 265 14.75 17.57 17.92
CA ALA A 265 15.61 17.06 16.85
C ALA A 265 16.12 15.64 17.14
N ASP A 266 16.58 15.39 18.37
CA ASP A 266 17.08 14.05 18.75
C ASP A 266 15.95 13.02 18.79
N LEU A 267 14.74 13.43 19.21
CA LEU A 267 13.57 12.58 19.18
C LEU A 267 13.25 12.15 17.74
N LEU A 268 13.14 13.11 16.81
CA LEU A 268 12.86 12.82 15.40
C LEU A 268 13.97 11.96 14.76
N ALA A 269 15.23 12.24 15.06
CA ALA A 269 16.36 11.44 14.60
C ALA A 269 16.27 10.00 15.12
N THR A 270 15.91 9.81 16.39
CA THR A 270 15.79 8.49 17.01
C THR A 270 14.60 7.70 16.45
N LEU A 271 13.44 8.34 16.23
CA LEU A 271 12.27 7.69 15.62
C LEU A 271 12.51 7.33 14.14
N THR A 272 13.22 8.17 13.40
CA THR A 272 13.66 7.86 12.02
C THR A 272 14.60 6.65 12.00
N GLN A 273 15.53 6.58 12.97
CA GLN A 273 16.42 5.43 13.11
C GLN A 273 15.68 4.16 13.54
N LEU A 274 14.67 4.26 14.41
CA LEU A 274 13.81 3.14 14.80
C LEU A 274 13.14 2.51 13.56
N THR A 275 12.51 3.33 12.73
CA THR A 275 11.88 2.87 11.48
C THR A 275 12.89 2.17 10.58
N ALA A 276 14.05 2.77 10.36
CA ALA A 276 15.10 2.19 9.52
C ALA A 276 15.61 0.84 10.07
N ARG A 277 15.82 0.76 11.40
CA ARG A 277 16.31 -0.43 12.09
C ARG A 277 15.33 -1.59 12.01
N THR A 278 14.05 -1.37 12.32
CA THR A 278 13.03 -2.42 12.32
C THR A 278 12.79 -2.99 10.92
N ILE A 279 12.82 -2.12 9.89
CA ILE A 279 12.76 -2.55 8.49
C ILE A 279 14.01 -3.38 8.13
N ALA A 280 15.19 -2.89 8.46
CA ALA A 280 16.44 -3.57 8.12
C ALA A 280 16.56 -4.93 8.80
N ASP A 281 16.14 -5.06 10.06
CA ASP A 281 16.13 -6.32 10.79
C ASP A 281 15.20 -7.34 10.11
N ALA A 282 14.00 -6.91 9.68
CA ALA A 282 13.08 -7.75 8.92
C ALA A 282 13.70 -8.18 7.56
N CYS A 283 14.26 -7.24 6.80
CA CYS A 283 14.91 -7.56 5.52
C CYS A 283 16.08 -8.54 5.67
N ARG A 284 16.89 -8.39 6.73
CA ARG A 284 18.01 -9.32 7.02
C ARG A 284 17.50 -10.71 7.39
N ALA A 285 16.44 -10.79 8.21
CA ALA A 285 15.84 -12.07 8.61
C ALA A 285 15.34 -12.87 7.40
N GLU A 286 14.85 -12.19 6.36
CA GLU A 286 14.36 -12.80 5.13
C GLU A 286 15.46 -12.98 4.04
N GLY A 287 16.69 -12.68 4.33
CA GLY A 287 17.81 -12.84 3.38
C GLY A 287 17.67 -11.95 2.15
N ALA A 288 17.22 -10.71 2.34
CA ALA A 288 17.05 -9.75 1.26
C ALA A 288 18.35 -9.58 0.44
N GLY A 289 18.24 -9.70 -0.88
CA GLY A 289 19.32 -9.39 -1.83
C GLY A 289 19.19 -8.00 -2.46
N ARG A 290 17.98 -7.44 -2.41
CA ARG A 290 17.65 -6.07 -2.78
C ARG A 290 16.34 -5.66 -2.11
N VAL A 291 16.18 -4.37 -1.87
CA VAL A 291 14.93 -3.79 -1.32
C VAL A 291 14.43 -2.71 -2.27
N VAL A 292 13.15 -2.79 -2.65
CA VAL A 292 12.49 -1.78 -3.48
C VAL A 292 11.46 -1.06 -2.62
N VAL A 293 11.69 0.23 -2.39
CA VAL A 293 10.91 1.06 -1.47
C VAL A 293 9.83 1.83 -2.22
N ALA A 294 8.62 1.83 -1.68
CA ALA A 294 7.48 2.64 -2.12
C ALA A 294 6.76 3.26 -0.91
N GLY A 295 5.70 4.04 -1.18
CA GLY A 295 4.89 4.74 -0.18
C GLY A 295 5.50 6.05 0.27
N GLY A 296 4.75 6.84 1.05
CA GLY A 296 5.13 8.22 1.43
C GLY A 296 6.48 8.39 2.13
N GLY A 297 7.02 7.31 2.73
CA GLY A 297 8.35 7.34 3.37
C GLY A 297 9.50 7.58 2.38
N VAL A 298 9.32 7.39 1.06
CA VAL A 298 10.35 7.69 0.06
C VAL A 298 10.68 9.18 -0.02
N HIS A 299 9.74 10.04 0.38
CA HIS A 299 9.91 11.49 0.39
C HIS A 299 10.73 12.00 1.59
N ASN A 300 11.10 11.10 2.52
CA ASN A 300 12.00 11.44 3.62
C ASN A 300 13.44 10.99 3.31
N PRO A 301 14.32 11.87 2.80
CA PRO A 301 15.69 11.51 2.44
C PRO A 301 16.54 11.05 3.63
N VAL A 302 16.22 11.51 4.84
CA VAL A 302 16.94 11.12 6.06
C VAL A 302 16.59 9.67 6.41
N LEU A 303 15.33 9.27 6.28
CA LEU A 303 14.89 7.89 6.48
C LEU A 303 15.51 6.96 5.42
N LEU A 304 15.50 7.34 4.14
CA LEU A 304 16.13 6.55 3.09
C LEU A 304 17.66 6.41 3.31
N ALA A 305 18.31 7.49 3.75
CA ALA A 305 19.74 7.44 4.07
C ALA A 305 20.00 6.53 5.29
N ALA A 306 19.18 6.57 6.32
CA ALA A 306 19.26 5.68 7.47
C ALA A 306 19.09 4.21 7.05
N LEU A 307 18.08 3.92 6.24
CA LEU A 307 17.81 2.57 5.73
C LEU A 307 18.98 2.04 4.88
N ARG A 308 19.57 2.88 4.01
CA ARG A 308 20.75 2.52 3.21
C ARG A 308 22.00 2.27 4.05
N ARG A 309 22.13 2.89 5.22
CA ARG A 309 23.22 2.59 6.18
C ARG A 309 23.00 1.28 6.91
N GLU A 310 21.75 0.95 7.22
CA GLU A 310 21.41 -0.29 7.93
C GLU A 310 21.50 -1.54 7.03
N LEU A 311 21.31 -1.41 5.73
CA LEU A 311 21.25 -2.54 4.81
C LEU A 311 22.51 -2.63 3.95
N ASP A 312 23.13 -3.82 3.91
CA ASP A 312 24.28 -4.14 3.04
C ASP A 312 23.86 -4.54 1.61
N VAL A 313 22.62 -4.25 1.23
CA VAL A 313 22.04 -4.58 -0.08
C VAL A 313 21.51 -3.32 -0.77
N PRO A 314 21.37 -3.33 -2.11
CA PRO A 314 20.78 -2.20 -2.83
C PRO A 314 19.40 -1.84 -2.32
N VAL A 315 19.18 -0.55 -2.01
CA VAL A 315 17.89 0.06 -1.66
C VAL A 315 17.49 1.00 -2.79
N LEU A 316 16.57 0.55 -3.61
CA LEU A 316 16.05 1.24 -4.80
C LEU A 316 14.70 1.89 -4.46
N VAL A 317 14.38 3.00 -5.09
CA VAL A 317 13.03 3.59 -5.02
C VAL A 317 12.21 3.06 -6.20
N SER A 318 10.96 2.77 -5.98
CA SER A 318 10.08 2.21 -7.03
C SER A 318 9.98 3.09 -8.25
N ASP A 319 10.09 4.41 -8.08
CA ASP A 319 10.10 5.40 -9.15
C ASP A 319 11.28 5.19 -10.13
N ASP A 320 12.46 4.84 -9.62
CA ASP A 320 13.64 4.54 -10.45
C ASP A 320 13.43 3.30 -11.33
N LEU A 321 12.45 2.48 -10.99
CA LEU A 321 12.07 1.26 -11.70
C LEU A 321 10.79 1.44 -12.53
N GLY A 322 10.32 2.67 -12.69
CA GLY A 322 9.15 3.03 -13.48
C GLY A 322 7.80 2.79 -12.79
N MET A 323 7.79 2.41 -11.50
CA MET A 323 6.59 2.27 -10.68
C MET A 323 6.48 3.49 -9.77
N PRO A 324 5.60 4.47 -10.06
CA PRO A 324 5.47 5.66 -9.22
C PRO A 324 5.05 5.27 -7.78
N SER A 325 5.82 5.72 -6.79
CA SER A 325 5.63 5.35 -5.39
C SER A 325 4.28 5.80 -4.84
N ASP A 326 3.83 7.00 -5.23
CA ASP A 326 2.58 7.58 -4.75
C ASP A 326 1.35 6.95 -5.42
N SER A 327 1.49 6.43 -6.65
CA SER A 327 0.39 5.81 -7.41
C SER A 327 0.39 4.28 -7.36
N LYS A 328 1.31 3.66 -6.62
CA LYS A 328 1.45 2.19 -6.59
C LYS A 328 0.17 1.48 -6.17
N GLU A 329 -0.56 1.99 -5.17
CA GLU A 329 -1.83 1.39 -4.71
C GLU A 329 -2.95 1.54 -5.76
N ALA A 330 -3.00 2.68 -6.45
CA ALA A 330 -3.95 2.87 -7.53
C ALA A 330 -3.62 1.98 -8.73
N LEU A 331 -2.33 1.80 -9.07
CA LEU A 331 -1.88 0.85 -10.10
C LEU A 331 -2.16 -0.61 -9.71
N LEU A 332 -2.02 -0.97 -8.43
CA LEU A 332 -2.47 -2.28 -7.93
C LEU A 332 -3.97 -2.47 -8.19
N THR A 333 -4.78 -1.45 -7.90
CA THR A 333 -6.23 -1.50 -8.11
C THR A 333 -6.57 -1.66 -9.59
N ALA A 334 -5.86 -0.98 -10.49
CA ALA A 334 -5.99 -1.17 -11.94
C ALA A 334 -5.60 -2.59 -12.36
N LEU A 335 -4.50 -3.13 -11.84
CA LEU A 335 -4.07 -4.51 -12.11
C LEU A 335 -5.10 -5.53 -11.63
N LEU A 336 -5.64 -5.39 -10.42
CA LEU A 336 -6.67 -6.27 -9.89
C LEU A 336 -7.93 -6.26 -10.77
N GLY A 337 -8.35 -5.08 -11.21
CA GLY A 337 -9.43 -4.93 -12.19
C GLY A 337 -9.12 -5.65 -13.50
N PHE A 338 -7.93 -5.48 -14.05
CA PHE A 338 -7.49 -6.14 -15.27
C PHE A 338 -7.48 -7.67 -15.14
N LEU A 339 -6.99 -8.20 -14.01
CA LEU A 339 -7.01 -9.64 -13.74
C LEU A 339 -8.44 -10.16 -13.67
N THR A 340 -9.33 -9.45 -12.97
CA THR A 340 -10.75 -9.82 -12.87
C THR A 340 -11.44 -9.78 -14.24
N TRP A 341 -11.18 -8.74 -15.03
CA TRP A 341 -11.74 -8.57 -16.37
C TRP A 341 -11.38 -9.73 -17.31
N ASN A 342 -10.18 -10.29 -17.16
CA ASN A 342 -9.68 -11.40 -17.95
C ASN A 342 -9.88 -12.79 -17.28
N GLY A 343 -10.65 -12.87 -16.20
CA GLY A 343 -10.92 -14.12 -15.51
C GLY A 343 -9.72 -14.72 -14.76
N LEU A 344 -8.72 -13.90 -14.44
CA LEU A 344 -7.47 -14.32 -13.79
C LEU A 344 -7.53 -14.08 -12.27
N PRO A 345 -6.85 -14.91 -11.46
CA PRO A 345 -6.76 -14.69 -10.01
C PRO A 345 -6.06 -13.38 -9.67
N GLY A 346 -6.62 -12.66 -8.68
CA GLY A 346 -6.10 -11.37 -8.18
C GLY A 346 -5.56 -11.43 -6.76
N ASN A 347 -5.44 -12.62 -6.14
CA ASN A 347 -4.83 -12.77 -4.82
C ASN A 347 -3.61 -13.68 -4.87
N THR A 348 -2.76 -13.53 -3.86
CA THR A 348 -1.61 -14.39 -3.62
C THR A 348 -1.83 -15.12 -2.29
N PRO A 349 -2.19 -16.42 -2.28
CA PRO A 349 -2.53 -17.13 -1.05
C PRO A 349 -1.47 -17.05 0.04
N GLY A 350 -0.18 -17.08 -0.31
CA GLY A 350 0.92 -16.95 0.65
C GLY A 350 0.97 -15.61 1.39
N THR A 351 0.35 -14.53 0.83
CA THR A 351 0.30 -13.22 1.50
C THR A 351 -1.02 -12.97 2.22
N THR A 352 -2.13 -13.50 1.71
CA THR A 352 -3.46 -13.28 2.30
C THR A 352 -3.93 -14.41 3.20
N GLY A 353 -3.31 -15.59 3.12
CA GLY A 353 -3.75 -16.79 3.83
C GLY A 353 -4.97 -17.48 3.23
N ALA A 354 -5.43 -17.09 2.03
CA ALA A 354 -6.55 -17.72 1.36
C ALA A 354 -6.27 -19.19 1.01
N ALA A 355 -7.30 -20.03 0.98
CA ALA A 355 -7.20 -21.45 0.65
C ALA A 355 -6.73 -21.74 -0.80
N GLY A 356 -6.62 -20.72 -1.64
CA GLY A 356 -6.13 -20.82 -3.02
C GLY A 356 -6.41 -19.56 -3.83
N PRO A 357 -5.93 -19.53 -5.09
CA PRO A 357 -6.13 -18.39 -5.98
C PRO A 357 -7.61 -18.15 -6.28
N ARG A 358 -8.02 -16.88 -6.35
CA ARG A 358 -9.39 -16.46 -6.66
C ARG A 358 -9.40 -15.28 -7.63
N VAL A 359 -10.32 -15.33 -8.61
CA VAL A 359 -10.73 -14.12 -9.33
C VAL A 359 -11.46 -13.24 -8.34
N LEU A 360 -11.01 -12.02 -8.14
CA LEU A 360 -11.55 -11.10 -7.13
C LEU A 360 -12.63 -10.18 -7.73
N GLY A 361 -13.41 -9.57 -6.84
CA GLY A 361 -14.33 -8.50 -7.20
C GLY A 361 -15.67 -8.94 -7.78
N SER A 362 -16.47 -7.92 -8.02
CA SER A 362 -17.78 -7.97 -8.68
C SER A 362 -17.80 -6.93 -9.78
N ILE A 363 -18.62 -7.13 -10.83
CA ILE A 363 -18.71 -6.23 -11.97
C ILE A 363 -20.10 -5.61 -12.03
N THR A 364 -20.16 -4.29 -11.91
CA THR A 364 -21.36 -3.50 -12.20
C THR A 364 -21.35 -3.16 -13.68
N PRO A 365 -22.42 -3.49 -14.46
CA PRO A 365 -22.48 -3.18 -15.89
C PRO A 365 -22.48 -1.67 -16.15
N GLY A 366 -21.84 -1.26 -17.26
CA GLY A 366 -21.97 0.09 -17.79
C GLY A 366 -23.21 0.29 -18.69
N ALA A 367 -23.30 1.43 -19.36
CA ALA A 367 -24.46 1.83 -20.18
C ALA A 367 -24.74 0.89 -21.37
N THR A 368 -23.71 0.22 -21.92
CA THR A 368 -23.83 -0.64 -23.11
C THR A 368 -24.04 -2.13 -22.78
N GLY A 369 -24.27 -2.45 -21.51
CA GLY A 369 -24.31 -3.83 -21.03
C GLY A 369 -22.92 -4.44 -20.88
N LEU A 370 -22.87 -5.63 -20.25
CA LEU A 370 -21.60 -6.29 -19.91
C LEU A 370 -21.16 -7.23 -21.06
N ARG A 371 -19.97 -6.99 -21.57
CA ARG A 371 -19.27 -7.90 -22.49
C ARG A 371 -17.85 -8.11 -21.96
N LEU A 372 -17.57 -9.31 -21.50
CA LEU A 372 -16.23 -9.71 -21.06
C LEU A 372 -15.45 -10.31 -22.22
N PRO A 373 -14.13 -10.17 -22.26
CA PRO A 373 -13.28 -10.94 -23.15
C PRO A 373 -13.38 -12.43 -22.84
N GLU A 374 -12.94 -13.28 -23.75
CA GLU A 374 -12.74 -14.70 -23.42
C GLU A 374 -11.74 -14.80 -22.28
N PRO A 375 -12.02 -15.63 -21.25
CA PRO A 375 -11.12 -15.79 -20.13
C PRO A 375 -9.71 -16.19 -20.58
N ALA A 376 -8.70 -15.51 -20.04
CA ALA A 376 -7.33 -15.85 -20.36
C ALA A 376 -7.00 -17.26 -19.85
N THR A 377 -6.38 -18.07 -20.71
CA THR A 377 -5.99 -19.46 -20.39
C THR A 377 -4.60 -19.54 -19.76
N THR A 378 -3.78 -18.52 -19.92
CA THR A 378 -2.42 -18.46 -19.41
C THR A 378 -2.36 -17.51 -18.21
N GLN A 379 -1.79 -17.98 -17.10
CA GLN A 379 -1.57 -17.14 -15.92
C GLN A 379 -0.33 -16.27 -16.11
N PRO A 380 -0.41 -14.96 -15.83
CA PRO A 380 0.76 -14.10 -15.87
C PRO A 380 1.76 -14.50 -14.77
N ARG A 381 3.05 -14.43 -15.11
CA ARG A 381 4.17 -14.67 -14.20
C ARG A 381 5.04 -13.45 -14.01
N ARG A 382 4.87 -12.44 -14.89
CA ARG A 382 5.72 -11.25 -14.93
C ARG A 382 4.90 -10.02 -15.26
N LEU A 383 5.28 -8.90 -14.64
CA LEU A 383 4.79 -7.57 -15.00
C LEU A 383 5.98 -6.69 -15.40
N ILE A 384 5.85 -6.02 -16.53
CA ILE A 384 6.84 -5.07 -17.03
C ILE A 384 6.23 -3.68 -17.02
N MET A 385 6.92 -2.74 -16.37
CA MET A 385 6.58 -1.33 -16.44
C MET A 385 7.05 -0.77 -17.78
N ARG A 386 6.16 -0.08 -18.48
CA ARG A 386 6.49 0.69 -19.69
C ARG A 386 6.50 2.17 -19.34
N SER A 387 7.52 2.89 -19.77
CA SER A 387 7.53 4.34 -19.63
C SER A 387 6.34 4.96 -20.36
N ALA A 388 5.76 6.03 -19.78
CA ALA A 388 4.84 6.87 -20.52
C ALA A 388 5.53 7.31 -21.83
N ALA A 389 4.85 7.15 -22.96
CA ALA A 389 5.42 7.62 -24.23
C ALA A 389 5.69 9.12 -24.08
N THR A 390 6.95 9.52 -24.20
CA THR A 390 7.32 10.93 -24.37
C THR A 390 6.72 11.37 -25.69
N ASN A 391 5.63 12.14 -25.66
CA ASN A 391 5.09 12.82 -26.84
C ASN A 391 6.04 13.90 -27.30
#